data_ebe65c09b099420046565dfd321c4670
#
_entry.id   ebe65c09b099420046565dfd321c4670
#
_cell.length_a   1.000
_cell.length_b   1.000
_cell.length_c   1.000
_cell.angle_alpha   90.00
_cell.angle_beta   90.00
_cell.angle_gamma   90.00
#
_symmetry.space_group_name_H-M   'P 1'
#
loop_
_entity.id
_entity.type
_entity.pdbx_description
1 polymer ?
#
loop_
_entity_poly.entity_id
_entity_poly.type
_entity_poly.pdbx_seq_one_letter_code
_entity_poly.pdbx_strand_id
1 'polypeptide(L)'
;MASSFKNAGLDVGVLDDATGNMYTAGGSVTAVVHAVYISNLSSTNSAKVNVKVTIDGGSTFRHVGRSLEVPANNTLVLDKPINLEPSDILRVYADPNPDSSSVDVEAYASILEIS
;
A
#
# COMPACT_ATOMS: atom_id res chain seq x y z
N MET A 1 25.33 -11.10 -1.33
CA MET A 1 23.97 -10.66 -0.90
C MET A 1 24.08 -9.30 -0.22
N ALA A 2 23.28 -8.36 -0.65
CA ALA A 2 23.26 -7.03 -0.05
C ALA A 2 21.85 -6.76 0.47
N SER A 3 21.77 -5.99 1.54
CA SER A 3 20.50 -5.54 2.07
C SER A 3 20.53 -4.02 2.24
N SER A 4 19.39 -3.40 1.99
CA SER A 4 19.26 -1.97 2.16
C SER A 4 17.84 -1.61 2.59
N PHE A 5 17.73 -0.57 3.39
CA PHE A 5 16.43 -0.05 3.80
C PHE A 5 15.92 0.94 2.76
N LYS A 6 14.64 0.83 2.45
CA LYS A 6 13.94 1.70 1.51
C LYS A 6 12.66 2.19 2.14
N ASN A 7 12.11 3.24 1.56
CA ASN A 7 10.77 3.68 1.89
C ASN A 7 10.02 3.97 0.61
N ALA A 8 8.70 4.02 0.72
CA ALA A 8 7.82 4.39 -0.39
C ALA A 8 6.67 5.21 0.17
N GLY A 9 6.19 6.14 -0.62
CA GLY A 9 5.05 6.96 -0.27
C GLY A 9 4.09 7.06 -1.44
N LEU A 10 2.83 7.28 -1.14
CA LEU A 10 1.78 7.34 -2.15
C LEU A 10 0.65 8.24 -1.68
N ASP A 11 0.19 9.12 -2.56
CA ASP A 11 -1.11 9.75 -2.39
C ASP A 11 -2.16 8.75 -2.89
N VAL A 12 -2.99 8.26 -1.98
CA VAL A 12 -3.87 7.14 -2.28
C VAL A 12 -5.04 7.63 -3.13
N GLY A 13 -5.20 7.02 -4.29
CA GLY A 13 -6.32 7.30 -5.18
C GLY A 13 -7.44 6.28 -5.03
N VAL A 14 -8.48 6.44 -5.85
CA VAL A 14 -9.65 5.56 -5.81
C VAL A 14 -9.66 4.52 -6.92
N LEU A 15 -8.62 4.48 -7.75
CA LEU A 15 -8.55 3.54 -8.87
C LEU A 15 -7.72 2.32 -8.49
N ASP A 16 -8.27 1.15 -8.79
CA ASP A 16 -7.57 -0.12 -8.62
C ASP A 16 -6.79 -0.41 -9.90
N ASP A 17 -5.70 0.31 -10.07
CA ASP A 17 -4.83 0.16 -11.24
C ASP A 17 -3.38 0.51 -10.87
N ALA A 18 -2.54 0.69 -11.88
CA ALA A 18 -1.11 0.94 -11.66
C ALA A 18 -0.85 2.27 -10.92
N THR A 19 -1.79 3.20 -10.90
CA THR A 19 -1.62 4.44 -10.12
C THR A 19 -1.59 4.18 -8.62
N GLY A 20 -2.11 3.05 -8.17
CA GLY A 20 -2.04 2.62 -6.77
C GLY A 20 -0.80 1.79 -6.44
N ASN A 21 0.07 1.53 -7.41
CA ASN A 21 1.29 0.76 -7.15
C ASN A 21 2.25 1.59 -6.30
N MET A 22 2.33 1.22 -5.03
CA MET A 22 3.15 1.92 -4.06
C MET A 22 4.62 1.49 -4.14
N TYR A 23 4.85 0.22 -4.43
CA TYR A 23 6.19 -0.34 -4.48
C TYR A 23 6.19 -1.57 -5.37
N THR A 24 7.25 -1.71 -6.17
CA THR A 24 7.49 -2.90 -6.98
C THR A 24 8.89 -3.41 -6.68
N ALA A 25 9.01 -4.65 -6.27
CA ALA A 25 10.32 -5.26 -6.03
C ALA A 25 11.06 -5.40 -7.36
N GLY A 26 12.35 -5.08 -7.37
CA GLY A 26 13.17 -5.23 -8.56
C GLY A 26 13.28 -6.68 -9.02
N GLY A 27 13.72 -6.88 -10.26
CA GLY A 27 13.76 -8.21 -10.86
C GLY A 27 14.73 -9.18 -10.20
N SER A 28 15.64 -8.70 -9.36
CA SER A 28 16.57 -9.56 -8.61
C SER A 28 16.50 -9.27 -7.10
N VAL A 29 15.42 -8.67 -6.63
CA VAL A 29 15.25 -8.21 -5.26
C VAL A 29 14.13 -8.96 -4.59
N THR A 30 14.39 -9.46 -3.37
CA THR A 30 13.36 -9.90 -2.44
C THR A 30 13.17 -8.77 -1.44
N ALA A 31 11.93 -8.41 -1.14
CA ALA A 31 11.64 -7.32 -0.24
C ALA A 31 10.78 -7.77 0.92
N VAL A 32 11.02 -7.17 2.09
CA VAL A 32 10.15 -7.33 3.25
C VAL A 32 9.58 -5.95 3.57
N VAL A 33 8.26 -5.82 3.45
CA VAL A 33 7.57 -4.60 3.85
C VAL A 33 7.30 -4.71 5.35
N HIS A 34 8.04 -3.94 6.14
CA HIS A 34 7.94 -4.02 7.60
C HIS A 34 6.62 -3.48 8.13
N ALA A 35 6.14 -2.40 7.53
CA ALA A 35 4.90 -1.78 7.95
C ALA A 35 4.37 -0.88 6.84
N VAL A 36 3.06 -0.75 6.79
CA VAL A 36 2.37 0.23 5.93
C VAL A 36 1.56 1.14 6.84
N TYR A 37 1.77 2.44 6.71
CA TYR A 37 1.06 3.46 7.46
C TYR A 37 0.10 4.16 6.52
N ILE A 38 -1.19 4.18 6.87
CA ILE A 38 -2.22 4.78 6.03
C ILE A 38 -2.90 5.87 6.85
N SER A 39 -2.73 7.12 6.41
CA SER A 39 -3.20 8.28 7.16
C SER A 39 -4.33 8.96 6.40
N ASN A 40 -5.44 9.16 7.07
CA ASN A 40 -6.57 9.91 6.54
C ASN A 40 -6.48 11.36 7.04
N LEU A 41 -6.24 12.27 6.12
CA LEU A 41 -6.05 13.68 6.41
C LEU A 41 -7.35 14.46 6.43
N SER A 42 -8.48 13.84 6.08
CA SER A 42 -9.78 14.48 6.16
C SER A 42 -10.15 14.75 7.61
N SER A 43 -10.69 15.92 7.89
CA SER A 43 -11.16 16.26 9.23
C SER A 43 -12.58 15.78 9.49
N THR A 44 -13.29 15.30 8.47
CA THR A 44 -14.72 15.01 8.57
C THR A 44 -15.12 13.62 8.08
N ASN A 45 -14.41 13.07 7.09
CA ASN A 45 -14.83 11.84 6.41
C ASN A 45 -13.88 10.69 6.72
N SER A 46 -14.43 9.52 7.07
CA SER A 46 -13.64 8.31 7.11
C SER A 46 -13.37 7.81 5.68
N ALA A 47 -12.35 6.97 5.52
CA ALA A 47 -12.02 6.35 4.26
C ALA A 47 -11.93 4.84 4.44
N LYS A 48 -12.20 4.09 3.37
CA LYS A 48 -11.99 2.65 3.33
C LYS A 48 -10.89 2.36 2.34
N VAL A 49 -9.85 1.68 2.80
CA VAL A 49 -8.63 1.49 2.04
C VAL A 49 -8.39 0.01 1.81
N ASN A 50 -7.88 -0.31 0.62
CA ASN A 50 -7.56 -1.68 0.23
C ASN A 50 -6.07 -1.77 -0.01
N VAL A 51 -5.46 -2.85 0.49
CA VAL A 51 -4.04 -3.14 0.30
C VAL A 51 -3.93 -4.53 -0.30
N LYS A 52 -3.24 -4.65 -1.43
CA LYS A 52 -3.06 -5.94 -2.06
C LYS A 52 -1.68 -6.08 -2.67
N VAL A 53 -1.27 -7.34 -2.87
CA VAL A 53 0.05 -7.67 -3.40
C VAL A 53 -0.08 -8.70 -4.50
N THR A 54 0.88 -8.71 -5.42
CA THR A 54 1.00 -9.82 -6.37
C THR A 54 1.87 -10.92 -5.76
N ILE A 55 1.66 -12.14 -6.25
CA ILE A 55 2.46 -13.29 -5.85
C ILE A 55 3.15 -13.97 -7.04
N ASP A 56 2.98 -13.39 -8.22
CA ASP A 56 3.48 -13.98 -9.48
C ASP A 56 4.06 -12.91 -10.41
N GLY A 57 4.66 -11.87 -9.83
CA GLY A 57 5.35 -10.86 -10.61
C GLY A 57 4.45 -9.85 -11.30
N GLY A 58 3.24 -9.64 -10.80
CA GLY A 58 2.38 -8.58 -11.28
C GLY A 58 1.10 -9.02 -11.98
N SER A 59 0.82 -10.32 -12.03
CA SER A 59 -0.35 -10.82 -12.76
C SER A 59 -1.56 -11.02 -11.88
N THR A 60 -1.39 -11.59 -10.68
CA THR A 60 -2.51 -11.92 -9.80
C THR A 60 -2.34 -11.21 -8.47
N PHE A 61 -3.36 -10.45 -8.07
CA PHE A 61 -3.35 -9.73 -6.80
C PHE A 61 -4.11 -10.48 -5.72
N ARG A 62 -3.59 -10.42 -4.50
CA ARG A 62 -4.26 -10.93 -3.30
C ARG A 62 -4.39 -9.80 -2.30
N HIS A 63 -5.53 -9.70 -1.64
CA HIS A 63 -5.74 -8.67 -0.64
C HIS A 63 -5.02 -9.02 0.66
N VAL A 64 -4.24 -8.08 1.15
CA VAL A 64 -3.68 -8.13 2.49
C VAL A 64 -4.67 -7.46 3.45
N GLY A 65 -5.36 -6.44 2.99
CA GLY A 65 -6.44 -5.81 3.71
C GLY A 65 -7.50 -5.30 2.73
N ARG A 66 -8.76 -5.47 3.05
CA ARG A 66 -9.85 -5.05 2.19
C ARG A 66 -10.83 -4.20 2.96
N SER A 67 -11.17 -3.04 2.38
CA SER A 67 -12.13 -2.09 2.96
C SER A 67 -11.80 -1.77 4.43
N LEU A 68 -10.52 -1.54 4.70
CA LEU A 68 -10.06 -1.17 6.03
C LEU A 68 -10.48 0.27 6.31
N GLU A 69 -11.23 0.45 7.38
CA GLU A 69 -11.70 1.80 7.71
C GLU A 69 -10.61 2.59 8.40
N VAL A 70 -10.35 3.79 7.88
CA VAL A 70 -9.45 4.77 8.48
C VAL A 70 -10.29 5.98 8.85
N PRO A 71 -10.58 6.17 10.15
CA PRO A 71 -11.39 7.32 10.56
C PRO A 71 -10.71 8.64 10.22
N ALA A 72 -11.52 9.70 10.17
CA ALA A 72 -11.01 11.05 9.94
C ALA A 72 -9.91 11.40 10.94
N ASN A 73 -8.83 12.03 10.46
CA ASN A 73 -7.69 12.45 11.26
C ASN A 73 -6.97 11.29 11.98
N ASN A 74 -7.04 10.08 11.43
CA ASN A 74 -6.40 8.91 12.04
C ASN A 74 -5.46 8.22 11.08
N THR A 75 -4.57 7.41 11.65
CA THR A 75 -3.64 6.58 10.90
C THR A 75 -3.86 5.13 11.26
N LEU A 76 -4.02 4.30 10.24
CA LEU A 76 -4.05 2.84 10.39
C LEU A 76 -2.66 2.30 10.08
N VAL A 77 -2.17 1.41 10.93
CA VAL A 77 -0.85 0.79 10.73
C VAL A 77 -1.03 -0.70 10.50
N LEU A 78 -0.52 -1.17 9.35
CA LEU A 78 -0.38 -2.60 9.10
C LEU A 78 1.05 -2.96 9.47
N ASP A 79 1.23 -3.55 10.65
CA ASP A 79 2.55 -3.77 11.25
C ASP A 79 3.04 -5.21 11.15
N LYS A 80 2.32 -6.06 10.43
CA LYS A 80 2.80 -7.41 10.16
C LYS A 80 3.58 -7.41 8.86
N PRO A 81 4.76 -8.03 8.83
CA PRO A 81 5.61 -8.02 7.64
C PRO A 81 4.92 -8.67 6.43
N ILE A 82 5.17 -8.08 5.26
CA ILE A 82 4.67 -8.57 3.98
C ILE A 82 5.90 -8.90 3.12
N ASN A 83 5.98 -10.13 2.64
CA ASN A 83 7.08 -10.55 1.77
C ASN A 83 6.72 -10.33 0.32
N LEU A 84 7.66 -9.78 -0.45
CA LEU A 84 7.54 -9.62 -1.89
C LEU A 84 8.72 -10.33 -2.56
N GLU A 85 8.43 -11.21 -3.50
CA GLU A 85 9.43 -11.83 -4.36
C GLU A 85 9.76 -10.90 -5.53
N PRO A 86 10.80 -11.18 -6.32
CA PRO A 86 11.14 -10.31 -7.43
C PRO A 86 9.96 -10.02 -8.34
N SER A 87 9.82 -8.75 -8.70
CA SER A 87 8.75 -8.20 -9.56
C SER A 87 7.36 -8.15 -8.93
N ASP A 88 7.21 -8.54 -7.66
CA ASP A 88 5.93 -8.41 -6.97
C ASP A 88 5.62 -6.96 -6.63
N ILE A 89 4.34 -6.64 -6.58
CA ILE A 89 3.84 -5.27 -6.45
C ILE A 89 3.00 -5.15 -5.19
N LEU A 90 3.21 -4.07 -4.46
CA LEU A 90 2.34 -3.64 -3.36
C LEU A 90 1.46 -2.50 -3.87
N ARG A 91 0.15 -2.69 -3.84
CA ARG A 91 -0.82 -1.70 -4.32
C ARG A 91 -1.76 -1.27 -3.21
N VAL A 92 -2.00 0.03 -3.13
CA VAL A 92 -2.92 0.63 -2.15
C VAL A 92 -3.89 1.53 -2.89
N TYR A 93 -5.18 1.33 -2.69
CA TYR A 93 -6.21 2.20 -3.26
C TYR A 93 -7.38 2.30 -2.28
N ALA A 94 -8.20 3.33 -2.43
CA ALA A 94 -9.33 3.57 -1.55
C ALA A 94 -10.64 3.40 -2.30
N ASP A 95 -11.70 3.05 -1.56
CA ASP A 95 -13.05 3.09 -2.11
C ASP A 95 -13.49 4.55 -2.23
N PRO A 96 -14.21 4.93 -3.30
CA PRO A 96 -14.70 6.30 -3.43
C PRO A 96 -15.63 6.64 -2.28
N ASN A 97 -15.52 7.87 -1.79
CA ASN A 97 -16.48 8.37 -0.80
C ASN A 97 -17.86 8.53 -1.45
N PRO A 98 -18.94 8.41 -0.67
CA PRO A 98 -20.29 8.57 -1.24
C PRO A 98 -20.48 9.91 -1.93
N ASP A 99 -19.84 10.96 -1.44
CA ASP A 99 -20.03 12.31 -1.94
C ASP A 99 -18.89 12.78 -2.85
N SER A 100 -17.87 11.96 -3.07
CA SER A 100 -16.69 12.37 -3.80
C SER A 100 -15.98 11.17 -4.41
N SER A 101 -15.33 11.38 -5.55
CA SER A 101 -14.49 10.36 -6.18
C SER A 101 -13.04 10.42 -5.70
N SER A 102 -12.72 11.28 -4.73
CA SER A 102 -11.38 11.44 -4.20
C SER A 102 -11.36 11.25 -2.69
N VAL A 103 -10.20 10.94 -2.16
CA VAL A 103 -9.99 10.77 -0.73
C VAL A 103 -8.74 11.53 -0.31
N ASP A 104 -8.71 11.94 0.94
CA ASP A 104 -7.57 12.66 1.53
C ASP A 104 -6.69 11.68 2.30
N VAL A 105 -6.19 10.67 1.60
CA VAL A 105 -5.44 9.58 2.23
C VAL A 105 -4.05 9.51 1.63
N GLU A 106 -3.06 9.36 2.49
CA GLU A 106 -1.70 9.07 2.05
C GLU A 106 -1.17 7.82 2.74
N ALA A 107 -0.22 7.16 2.10
CA ALA A 107 0.37 5.93 2.61
C ALA A 107 1.88 6.03 2.59
N TYR A 108 2.51 5.36 3.56
CA TYR A 108 3.96 5.26 3.68
C TYR A 108 4.31 3.82 4.04
N ALA A 109 5.37 3.29 3.46
CA ALA A 109 5.85 1.95 3.79
C ALA A 109 7.34 1.98 4.12
N SER A 110 7.72 1.16 5.08
CA SER A 110 9.10 0.89 5.45
C SER A 110 9.49 -0.48 4.92
N ILE A 111 10.57 -0.57 4.15
CA ILE A 111 10.89 -1.75 3.35
C ILE A 111 12.35 -2.12 3.53
N LEU A 112 12.64 -3.42 3.61
CA LEU A 112 13.99 -3.96 3.54
C LEU A 112 14.13 -4.72 2.23
N GLU A 113 15.09 -4.32 1.40
CA GLU A 113 15.42 -5.02 0.16
C GLU A 113 16.64 -5.90 0.36
N ILE A 114 16.59 -7.12 -0.17
CA ILE A 114 17.66 -8.10 -0.12
C ILE A 114 17.94 -8.53 -1.56
N SER A 115 19.16 -8.37 -2.01
CA SER A 115 19.56 -8.72 -3.37
C SER A 115 20.77 -9.62 -3.40
#